data_b045473361efab3b610fb9b921d3cb38
#
_entry.id   b045473361efab3b610fb9b921d3cb38
#
_cell.length_a   1.000
_cell.length_b   1.000
_cell.length_c   1.000
_cell.angle_alpha   90.00
_cell.angle_beta   90.00
_cell.angle_gamma   90.00
#
_symmetry.space_group_name_H-M   'P 1'
#
loop_
_entity.id
_entity.type
_entity.pdbx_description
1 polymer ?
#
loop_
_entity_poly.entity_id
_entity_poly.type
_entity_poly.pdbx_seq_one_letter_code
_entity_poly.pdbx_strand_id
1 'polypeptide(L)'
;MPVSHAETCPGVGAFVEGKRCKDEGMARSIATNTGVDLEGLLEFVRPRHQMVLITRRSDGSPQVSPVTGGVDDEGRLVISTYPERAKVANARRDPAVSVLVLSDDWNGPWVQVDGRCEVLDLPEAVEPLVDYFRSISGEHPDWDEYREAMRTQGKSLLRVTPTRWGPVATGGFPQRLADA
;
A
#
# COMPACT_ATOMS: atom_id res chain seq x y z
N MET A 1 -47.23 -3.28 -31.75
CA MET A 1 -47.26 -4.71 -31.46
C MET A 1 -46.00 -5.09 -30.73
N PRO A 2 -46.02 -5.73 -29.59
CA PRO A 2 -46.63 -5.34 -28.33
C PRO A 2 -45.60 -4.79 -27.32
N VAL A 3 -46.14 -4.10 -26.35
CA VAL A 3 -45.54 -3.52 -25.16
C VAL A 3 -44.84 -4.56 -24.25
N SER A 4 -43.64 -4.24 -23.77
CA SER A 4 -42.98 -5.00 -22.74
C SER A 4 -43.30 -4.45 -21.35
N HIS A 5 -43.70 -5.33 -20.48
CA HIS A 5 -44.10 -5.05 -19.11
C HIS A 5 -42.92 -4.65 -18.21
N ALA A 6 -43.10 -3.59 -17.45
CA ALA A 6 -42.35 -3.27 -16.29
C ALA A 6 -42.70 -4.27 -15.16
N GLU A 7 -41.71 -4.99 -14.62
CA GLU A 7 -41.88 -5.76 -13.40
C GLU A 7 -41.58 -4.89 -12.19
N THR A 8 -42.62 -4.65 -11.44
CA THR A 8 -42.64 -3.99 -10.13
C THR A 8 -42.05 -4.93 -9.06
N CYS A 9 -41.14 -4.42 -8.25
CA CYS A 9 -40.74 -5.06 -7.02
C CYS A 9 -41.89 -5.10 -6.03
N PRO A 10 -42.25 -6.25 -5.45
CA PRO A 10 -43.23 -6.30 -4.38
C PRO A 10 -42.58 -6.00 -3.03
N GLY A 11 -43.39 -5.33 -2.25
CA GLY A 11 -43.06 -4.75 -0.96
C GLY A 11 -42.77 -5.70 0.18
N VAL A 12 -42.33 -5.03 1.18
CA VAL A 12 -42.12 -5.39 2.60
C VAL A 12 -43.26 -6.27 3.14
N GLY A 13 -42.85 -7.38 3.78
CA GLY A 13 -43.68 -8.02 4.76
C GLY A 13 -43.79 -9.55 4.67
N ALA A 14 -42.82 -10.26 5.22
CA ALA A 14 -43.08 -11.56 5.87
C ALA A 14 -41.99 -11.82 6.93
N PHE A 15 -42.34 -11.67 8.17
CA PHE A 15 -41.63 -12.20 9.33
C PHE A 15 -41.61 -13.72 9.17
N VAL A 16 -40.45 -14.32 8.88
CA VAL A 16 -40.24 -15.75 8.98
C VAL A 16 -39.49 -16.01 10.28
N GLU A 17 -40.22 -16.56 11.23
CA GLU A 17 -39.70 -17.08 12.49
C GLU A 17 -38.61 -18.15 12.23
N GLY A 18 -37.50 -18.03 12.98
CA GLY A 18 -36.72 -19.19 13.40
C GLY A 18 -35.61 -19.68 12.52
N LYS A 19 -34.65 -18.83 12.16
CA LYS A 19 -33.25 -19.28 12.11
C LYS A 19 -32.41 -18.32 12.96
N ARG A 20 -32.19 -18.72 14.20
CA ARG A 20 -31.12 -18.18 15.03
C ARG A 20 -29.84 -18.42 14.22
N CYS A 21 -29.30 -17.39 13.54
CA CYS A 21 -27.91 -17.41 13.10
C CYS A 21 -27.12 -17.77 14.36
N LYS A 22 -26.47 -18.92 14.36
CA LYS A 22 -25.45 -19.20 15.36
C LYS A 22 -24.44 -18.07 15.20
N ASP A 23 -24.43 -17.21 16.18
CA ASP A 23 -23.35 -16.27 16.44
C ASP A 23 -22.14 -17.16 16.80
N GLU A 24 -21.46 -17.68 15.76
CA GLU A 24 -20.12 -18.22 15.92
C GLU A 24 -19.29 -17.00 16.27
N GLY A 25 -19.11 -16.81 17.57
CA GLY A 25 -18.47 -15.65 18.16
C GLY A 25 -17.17 -15.33 17.41
N MET A 26 -17.23 -14.31 16.57
CA MET A 26 -16.05 -13.71 15.98
C MET A 26 -15.14 -13.34 17.16
N ALA A 27 -14.06 -14.10 17.34
CA ALA A 27 -13.10 -13.86 18.41
C ALA A 27 -12.74 -12.37 18.37
N ARG A 28 -12.95 -11.67 19.49
CA ARG A 28 -12.66 -10.23 19.60
C ARG A 28 -11.18 -10.03 19.30
N SER A 29 -10.88 -9.42 18.14
CA SER A 29 -9.52 -9.05 17.80
C SER A 29 -9.07 -7.90 18.69
N ILE A 30 -8.00 -8.11 19.45
CA ILE A 30 -7.40 -7.08 20.29
C ILE A 30 -6.38 -6.30 19.47
N ALA A 31 -6.46 -4.97 19.53
CA ALA A 31 -5.50 -4.10 18.87
C ALA A 31 -4.08 -4.35 19.43
N THR A 32 -3.13 -4.50 18.55
CA THR A 32 -1.70 -4.65 18.90
C THR A 32 -0.90 -3.44 18.46
N ASN A 33 0.25 -3.23 19.11
CA ASN A 33 1.12 -2.09 18.87
C ASN A 33 2.56 -2.48 19.24
N THR A 34 3.29 -3.09 18.30
CA THR A 34 4.62 -3.67 18.55
C THR A 34 5.70 -2.79 17.97
N GLY A 35 6.52 -2.17 18.83
CA GLY A 35 7.73 -1.44 18.40
C GLY A 35 8.74 -2.39 17.78
N VAL A 36 9.32 -2.00 16.66
CA VAL A 36 10.34 -2.75 15.94
C VAL A 36 11.54 -1.84 15.62
N ASP A 37 12.71 -2.43 15.54
CA ASP A 37 13.91 -1.79 14.98
C ASP A 37 13.88 -1.80 13.43
N LEU A 38 14.96 -1.36 12.79
CA LEU A 38 15.01 -1.30 11.33
C LEU A 38 14.95 -2.71 10.71
N GLU A 39 15.58 -3.70 11.29
CA GLU A 39 15.55 -5.07 10.78
C GLU A 39 14.13 -5.64 10.84
N GLY A 40 13.46 -5.52 11.97
CA GLY A 40 12.07 -5.94 12.14
C GLY A 40 11.08 -5.14 11.26
N LEU A 41 11.37 -3.85 11.00
CA LEU A 41 10.61 -3.08 10.00
C LEU A 41 10.76 -3.69 8.60
N LEU A 42 12.00 -3.97 8.18
CA LEU A 42 12.27 -4.51 6.84
C LEU A 42 11.72 -5.93 6.67
N GLU A 43 11.79 -6.77 7.69
CA GLU A 43 11.14 -8.08 7.70
C GLU A 43 9.62 -7.96 7.51
N PHE A 44 9.00 -6.98 8.14
CA PHE A 44 7.57 -6.72 7.95
C PHE A 44 7.24 -6.21 6.54
N VAL A 45 8.04 -5.29 5.99
CA VAL A 45 7.75 -4.60 4.74
C VAL A 45 8.05 -5.47 3.51
N ARG A 46 9.14 -6.24 3.50
CA ARG A 46 9.62 -7.00 2.32
C ARG A 46 8.54 -7.87 1.64
N PRO A 47 7.69 -8.62 2.35
CA PRO A 47 6.65 -9.42 1.72
C PRO A 47 5.36 -8.65 1.40
N ARG A 48 5.32 -7.32 1.61
CA ARG A 48 4.10 -6.51 1.47
C ARG A 48 4.28 -5.43 0.42
N HIS A 49 3.43 -5.47 -0.60
CA HIS A 49 3.57 -4.60 -1.76
C HIS A 49 2.43 -3.58 -1.88
N GLN A 50 1.37 -3.70 -1.08
CA GLN A 50 0.27 -2.74 -1.03
C GLN A 50 0.67 -1.59 -0.11
N MET A 51 0.87 -0.42 -0.70
CA MET A 51 1.32 0.76 0.04
C MET A 51 0.48 1.98 -0.33
N VAL A 52 0.47 2.94 0.60
CA VAL A 52 -0.11 4.26 0.35
C VAL A 52 0.99 5.30 0.55
N LEU A 53 1.38 5.98 -0.52
CA LEU A 53 2.35 7.06 -0.48
C LEU A 53 1.64 8.38 -0.22
N ILE A 54 2.14 9.14 0.75
CA ILE A 54 1.67 10.46 1.14
C ILE A 54 2.79 11.47 0.85
N THR A 55 2.50 12.43 -0.02
CA THR A 55 3.38 13.55 -0.37
C THR A 55 2.67 14.87 -0.05
N ARG A 56 3.39 15.99 -0.05
CA ARG A 56 2.83 17.32 0.20
C ARG A 56 2.64 18.10 -1.08
N ARG A 57 1.46 18.70 -1.27
CA ARG A 57 1.21 19.68 -2.33
C ARG A 57 1.95 20.99 -2.07
N SER A 58 1.95 21.91 -3.03
CA SER A 58 2.59 23.22 -2.90
C SER A 58 1.98 24.09 -1.79
N ASP A 59 0.72 23.86 -1.46
CA ASP A 59 0.01 24.52 -0.35
C ASP A 59 0.21 23.83 1.01
N GLY A 60 1.04 22.77 1.06
CA GLY A 60 1.30 21.97 2.26
C GLY A 60 0.27 20.88 2.53
N SER A 61 -0.85 20.83 1.81
CA SER A 61 -1.87 19.81 2.00
C SER A 61 -1.38 18.43 1.56
N PRO A 62 -1.85 17.32 2.17
CA PRO A 62 -1.44 15.98 1.79
C PRO A 62 -2.01 15.59 0.43
N GLN A 63 -1.20 14.88 -0.36
CA GLN A 63 -1.61 14.14 -1.54
C GLN A 63 -1.35 12.67 -1.31
N VAL A 64 -2.37 11.86 -1.40
CA VAL A 64 -2.38 10.44 -1.07
C VAL A 64 -2.51 9.61 -2.34
N SER A 65 -1.70 8.57 -2.47
CA SER A 65 -1.71 7.67 -3.63
C SER A 65 -1.55 6.21 -3.22
N PRO A 66 -2.47 5.31 -3.56
CA PRO A 66 -2.17 3.88 -3.57
C PRO A 66 -1.04 3.59 -4.56
N VAL A 67 -0.10 2.76 -4.17
CA VAL A 67 1.06 2.37 -4.96
C VAL A 67 1.42 0.91 -4.68
N THR A 68 2.09 0.27 -5.63
CA THR A 68 2.82 -0.97 -5.39
C THR A 68 4.26 -0.60 -5.07
N GLY A 69 4.78 -1.11 -3.97
CA GLY A 69 6.14 -0.85 -3.52
C GLY A 69 6.89 -2.13 -3.17
N GLY A 70 8.20 -2.01 -3.12
CA GLY A 70 9.13 -3.05 -2.68
C GLY A 70 10.20 -2.46 -1.77
N VAL A 71 11.20 -3.28 -1.45
CA VAL A 71 12.38 -2.88 -0.68
C VAL A 71 13.61 -3.28 -1.47
N ASP A 72 14.54 -2.33 -1.67
CA ASP A 72 15.82 -2.63 -2.29
C ASP A 72 16.83 -3.27 -1.31
N ASP A 73 18.01 -3.64 -1.81
CA ASP A 73 19.04 -4.31 -1.02
C ASP A 73 19.62 -3.41 0.08
N GLU A 74 19.48 -2.08 -0.04
CA GLU A 74 19.91 -1.10 0.95
C GLU A 74 18.83 -0.76 1.99
N GLY A 75 17.68 -1.45 1.95
CA GLY A 75 16.58 -1.27 2.90
C GLY A 75 15.74 -0.01 2.64
N ARG A 76 15.76 0.53 1.43
CA ARG A 76 14.91 1.66 1.04
C ARG A 76 13.63 1.16 0.38
N LEU A 77 12.53 1.85 0.62
CA LEU A 77 11.27 1.55 -0.06
C LEU A 77 11.32 2.11 -1.49
N VAL A 78 10.97 1.28 -2.46
CA VAL A 78 11.04 1.62 -3.89
C VAL A 78 9.68 1.51 -4.55
N ILE A 79 9.33 2.50 -5.39
CA ILE A 79 8.01 2.62 -6.02
C ILE A 79 8.20 3.08 -7.46
N SER A 80 7.77 2.27 -8.42
CA SER A 80 7.76 2.63 -9.84
C SER A 80 6.60 3.57 -10.16
N THR A 81 6.84 4.58 -10.97
CA THR A 81 5.84 5.58 -11.36
C THR A 81 6.17 6.22 -12.71
N TYR A 82 5.41 7.23 -13.10
CA TYR A 82 5.69 8.09 -14.26
C TYR A 82 6.04 9.50 -13.79
N PRO A 83 6.97 10.20 -14.47
CA PRO A 83 7.49 11.51 -14.06
C PRO A 83 6.41 12.61 -13.99
N GLU A 84 5.33 12.50 -14.76
CA GLU A 84 4.24 13.48 -14.81
C GLU A 84 3.26 13.38 -13.62
N ARG A 85 3.38 12.35 -12.78
CA ARG A 85 2.46 12.16 -11.66
C ARG A 85 2.69 13.20 -10.57
N ALA A 86 1.60 13.68 -9.98
CA ALA A 86 1.64 14.70 -8.92
C ALA A 86 2.55 14.31 -7.75
N LYS A 87 2.58 13.03 -7.37
CA LYS A 87 3.47 12.51 -6.32
C LYS A 87 4.95 12.76 -6.63
N VAL A 88 5.35 12.68 -7.90
CA VAL A 88 6.74 12.93 -8.36
C VAL A 88 7.07 14.41 -8.24
N ALA A 89 6.22 15.29 -8.78
CA ALA A 89 6.40 16.73 -8.65
C ALA A 89 6.45 17.17 -7.18
N ASN A 90 5.61 16.56 -6.33
CA ASN A 90 5.60 16.82 -4.90
C ASN A 90 6.91 16.38 -4.24
N ALA A 91 7.38 15.14 -4.49
CA ALA A 91 8.59 14.58 -3.90
C ALA A 91 9.86 15.34 -4.33
N ARG A 92 9.90 15.86 -5.56
CA ARG A 92 11.00 16.73 -6.01
C ARG A 92 11.04 18.05 -5.26
N ARG A 93 9.89 18.64 -4.96
CA ARG A 93 9.80 19.91 -4.24
C ARG A 93 10.03 19.72 -2.73
N ASP A 94 9.43 18.72 -2.14
CA ASP A 94 9.55 18.36 -0.73
C ASP A 94 9.81 16.85 -0.62
N PRO A 95 11.06 16.46 -0.33
CA PRO A 95 11.41 15.04 -0.24
C PRO A 95 10.90 14.35 1.03
N ALA A 96 10.32 15.07 1.98
CA ALA A 96 9.71 14.46 3.16
C ALA A 96 8.39 13.80 2.79
N VAL A 97 8.34 12.48 2.93
CA VAL A 97 7.18 11.65 2.57
C VAL A 97 6.84 10.68 3.70
N SER A 98 5.61 10.18 3.66
CA SER A 98 5.19 9.05 4.50
C SER A 98 4.66 7.93 3.61
N VAL A 99 4.94 6.69 4.01
CA VAL A 99 4.44 5.49 3.35
C VAL A 99 3.72 4.65 4.39
N LEU A 100 2.45 4.36 4.15
CA LEU A 100 1.70 3.37 4.91
C LEU A 100 1.82 2.03 4.19
N VAL A 101 2.39 1.04 4.85
CA VAL A 101 2.53 -0.34 4.34
C VAL A 101 1.40 -1.17 4.92
N LEU A 102 0.63 -1.81 4.06
CA LEU A 102 -0.55 -2.57 4.41
C LEU A 102 -0.30 -4.07 4.24
N SER A 103 -1.01 -4.88 5.02
CA SER A 103 -1.15 -6.30 4.73
C SER A 103 -2.14 -6.53 3.59
N ASP A 104 -2.13 -7.73 3.00
CA ASP A 104 -3.10 -8.14 1.99
C ASP A 104 -4.52 -8.23 2.58
N ASP A 105 -4.61 -8.61 3.84
CA ASP A 105 -5.85 -8.50 4.61
C ASP A 105 -6.04 -7.05 5.09
N TRP A 106 -7.19 -6.45 4.77
CA TRP A 106 -7.56 -5.10 5.18
C TRP A 106 -7.52 -4.89 6.71
N ASN A 107 -7.84 -5.91 7.49
CA ASN A 107 -7.78 -5.90 8.95
C ASN A 107 -6.44 -6.39 9.52
N GLY A 108 -5.50 -6.73 8.64
CA GLY A 108 -4.17 -7.20 9.04
C GLY A 108 -3.28 -6.10 9.59
N PRO A 109 -2.06 -6.46 10.02
CA PRO A 109 -1.11 -5.48 10.54
C PRO A 109 -0.63 -4.50 9.47
N TRP A 110 -0.28 -3.30 9.92
CA TRP A 110 0.24 -2.21 9.09
C TRP A 110 1.33 -1.44 9.83
N VAL A 111 2.13 -0.68 9.07
CA VAL A 111 3.13 0.23 9.64
C VAL A 111 3.18 1.52 8.81
N GLN A 112 3.35 2.66 9.48
CA GLN A 112 3.69 3.92 8.81
C GLN A 112 5.21 4.14 8.89
N VAL A 113 5.80 4.46 7.76
CA VAL A 113 7.22 4.80 7.60
C VAL A 113 7.31 6.24 7.09
N ASP A 114 7.98 7.10 7.83
CA ASP A 114 8.36 8.43 7.36
C ASP A 114 9.78 8.38 6.82
N GLY A 115 10.04 9.07 5.71
CA GLY A 115 11.34 9.00 5.06
C GLY A 115 11.64 10.16 4.13
N ARG A 116 12.82 10.11 3.54
CA ARG A 116 13.24 11.04 2.50
C ARG A 116 13.20 10.34 1.14
N CYS A 117 12.46 10.93 0.23
CA CYS A 117 12.26 10.43 -1.12
C CYS A 117 13.28 11.05 -2.08
N GLU A 118 13.97 10.21 -2.81
CA GLU A 118 14.73 10.56 -4.00
C GLU A 118 13.94 10.15 -5.24
N VAL A 119 13.97 11.00 -6.26
CA VAL A 119 13.36 10.71 -7.57
C VAL A 119 14.46 10.38 -8.55
N LEU A 120 14.46 9.16 -9.06
CA LEU A 120 15.34 8.71 -10.12
C LEU A 120 14.58 8.73 -11.44
N ASP A 121 15.12 9.44 -12.43
CA ASP A 121 14.62 9.44 -13.79
C ASP A 121 15.52 8.60 -14.69
N LEU A 122 15.10 8.39 -15.92
CA LEU A 122 15.94 7.75 -16.94
C LEU A 122 17.11 8.69 -17.34
N PRO A 123 18.27 8.13 -17.64
CA PRO A 123 18.59 6.70 -17.74
C PRO A 123 18.93 6.02 -16.40
N GLU A 124 19.18 6.77 -15.33
CA GLU A 124 19.66 6.27 -14.03
C GLU A 124 18.65 5.34 -13.34
N ALA A 125 17.36 5.49 -13.65
CA ALA A 125 16.30 4.65 -13.07
C ALA A 125 16.26 3.22 -13.60
N VAL A 126 16.95 2.87 -14.71
CA VAL A 126 16.77 1.57 -15.40
C VAL A 126 17.11 0.40 -14.49
N GLU A 127 18.30 0.36 -13.90
CA GLU A 127 18.70 -0.75 -13.04
C GLU A 127 17.93 -0.75 -11.70
N PRO A 128 17.71 0.39 -11.03
CA PRO A 128 16.78 0.43 -9.89
C PRO A 128 15.36 -0.06 -10.19
N LEU A 129 14.85 0.09 -11.40
CA LEU A 129 13.56 -0.47 -11.83
C LEU A 129 13.61 -2.00 -11.99
N VAL A 130 14.76 -2.55 -12.43
CA VAL A 130 15.00 -3.99 -12.45
C VAL A 130 14.95 -4.55 -11.03
N ASP A 131 15.66 -3.93 -10.08
CA ASP A 131 15.68 -4.35 -8.68
C ASP A 131 14.30 -4.19 -8.02
N TYR A 132 13.58 -3.11 -8.33
CA TYR A 132 12.18 -2.94 -7.93
C TYR A 132 11.31 -4.10 -8.42
N PHE A 133 11.37 -4.44 -9.72
CA PHE A 133 10.57 -5.56 -10.25
C PHE A 133 10.91 -6.87 -9.56
N ARG A 134 12.22 -7.15 -9.40
CA ARG A 134 12.70 -8.35 -8.71
C ARG A 134 12.17 -8.44 -7.28
N SER A 135 12.12 -7.31 -6.58
CA SER A 135 11.65 -7.27 -5.18
C SER A 135 10.15 -7.56 -5.03
N ILE A 136 9.33 -7.31 -6.05
CA ILE A 136 7.86 -7.46 -5.98
C ILE A 136 7.31 -8.65 -6.74
N SER A 137 8.04 -9.14 -7.77
CA SER A 137 7.54 -10.17 -8.70
C SER A 137 8.53 -11.30 -8.94
N GLY A 138 9.75 -11.20 -8.40
CA GLY A 138 10.82 -12.17 -8.65
C GLY A 138 11.50 -11.97 -10.01
N GLU A 139 12.00 -13.06 -10.60
CA GLU A 139 12.79 -13.01 -11.83
C GLU A 139 11.92 -12.77 -13.08
N HIS A 140 12.39 -11.87 -13.95
CA HIS A 140 11.79 -11.66 -15.27
C HIS A 140 12.42 -12.61 -16.31
N PRO A 141 11.65 -13.17 -17.24
CA PRO A 141 12.18 -14.11 -18.25
C PRO A 141 13.19 -13.47 -19.20
N ASP A 142 13.11 -12.16 -19.45
CA ASP A 142 14.01 -11.40 -20.30
C ASP A 142 14.26 -10.00 -19.72
N TRP A 143 15.42 -9.81 -19.08
CA TRP A 143 15.79 -8.55 -18.48
C TRP A 143 16.14 -7.45 -19.50
N ASP A 144 16.57 -7.80 -20.71
CA ASP A 144 16.86 -6.80 -21.72
C ASP A 144 15.58 -6.24 -22.32
N GLU A 145 14.58 -7.09 -22.55
CA GLU A 145 13.23 -6.67 -22.91
C GLU A 145 12.64 -5.74 -21.83
N TYR A 146 12.76 -6.10 -20.55
CA TYR A 146 12.26 -5.28 -19.45
C TYR A 146 12.93 -3.89 -19.41
N ARG A 147 14.27 -3.84 -19.53
CA ARG A 147 15.00 -2.57 -19.56
C ARG A 147 14.55 -1.67 -20.71
N GLU A 148 14.37 -2.24 -21.90
CA GLU A 148 13.90 -1.50 -23.06
C GLU A 148 12.45 -1.02 -22.87
N ALA A 149 11.59 -1.84 -22.28
CA ALA A 149 10.23 -1.43 -21.92
C ALA A 149 10.22 -0.25 -20.92
N MET A 150 11.10 -0.24 -19.93
CA MET A 150 11.21 0.86 -18.97
C MET A 150 11.67 2.17 -19.64
N ARG A 151 12.62 2.10 -20.57
CA ARG A 151 13.08 3.25 -21.37
C ARG A 151 11.95 3.79 -22.25
N THR A 152 11.28 2.91 -22.99
CA THR A 152 10.19 3.28 -23.90
C THR A 152 9.00 3.89 -23.15
N GLN A 153 8.69 3.37 -21.97
CA GLN A 153 7.60 3.87 -21.12
C GLN A 153 7.95 5.17 -20.38
N GLY A 154 9.22 5.58 -20.35
CA GLY A 154 9.63 6.79 -19.64
C GLY A 154 9.43 6.73 -18.14
N LYS A 155 9.69 5.56 -17.52
CA LYS A 155 9.45 5.33 -16.08
C LYS A 155 10.43 6.12 -15.20
N SER A 156 9.94 6.50 -14.02
CA SER A 156 10.75 6.99 -12.89
C SER A 156 10.61 6.04 -11.71
N LEU A 157 11.60 6.06 -10.82
CA LEU A 157 11.55 5.37 -9.53
C LEU A 157 11.56 6.41 -8.39
N LEU A 158 10.68 6.25 -7.44
CA LEU A 158 10.75 6.90 -6.13
C LEU A 158 11.46 5.96 -5.17
N ARG A 159 12.50 6.46 -4.50
CA ARG A 159 13.30 5.72 -3.54
C ARG A 159 13.24 6.42 -2.19
N VAL A 160 12.67 5.78 -1.19
CA VAL A 160 12.41 6.36 0.13
C VAL A 160 13.34 5.73 1.16
N THR A 161 14.26 6.53 1.69
CA THR A 161 15.11 6.13 2.82
C THR A 161 14.32 6.33 4.12
N PRO A 162 14.03 5.26 4.89
CA PRO A 162 13.34 5.38 6.18
C PRO A 162 14.13 6.24 7.15
N THR A 163 13.47 7.16 7.84
CA THR A 163 14.06 8.00 8.89
C THR A 163 13.38 7.84 10.24
N ARG A 164 12.12 7.46 10.22
CA ARG A 164 11.30 7.17 11.39
C ARG A 164 10.15 6.26 10.98
N TRP A 165 9.71 5.42 11.89
CA TRP A 165 8.52 4.58 11.68
C TRP A 165 7.75 4.40 12.98
N GLY A 166 6.47 4.09 12.82
CA GLY A 166 5.60 3.69 13.93
C GLY A 166 5.84 2.23 14.30
N PRO A 167 5.13 1.76 15.31
CA PRO A 167 5.07 0.32 15.57
C PRO A 167 4.31 -0.41 14.46
N VAL A 168 4.52 -1.70 14.34
CA VAL A 168 3.63 -2.61 13.61
C VAL A 168 2.35 -2.77 14.43
N ALA A 169 1.23 -2.31 13.89
CA ALA A 169 -0.03 -2.20 14.59
C ALA A 169 -1.14 -2.99 13.90
N THR A 170 -2.11 -3.47 14.66
CA THR A 170 -3.39 -3.99 14.15
C THR A 170 -4.54 -3.16 14.71
N GLY A 171 -5.62 -3.05 13.93
CA GLY A 171 -6.91 -2.59 14.45
C GLY A 171 -7.53 -3.61 15.40
N GLY A 172 -8.52 -3.18 16.19
CA GLY A 172 -9.22 -4.08 17.10
C GLY A 172 -9.73 -3.37 18.36
N PHE A 173 -10.20 -4.17 19.31
CA PHE A 173 -10.64 -3.68 20.60
C PHE A 173 -9.43 -3.34 21.49
N PRO A 174 -9.53 -2.30 22.33
CA PRO A 174 -8.49 -2.04 23.31
C PRO A 174 -8.41 -3.17 24.33
N GLN A 175 -7.19 -3.48 24.82
CA GLN A 175 -6.92 -4.58 25.76
C GLN A 175 -7.86 -4.61 26.97
N ARG A 176 -8.22 -3.43 27.52
CA ARG A 176 -9.17 -3.33 28.66
C ARG A 176 -10.56 -3.93 28.40
N LEU A 177 -10.91 -4.22 27.16
CA LEU A 177 -12.18 -4.84 26.77
C LEU A 177 -12.02 -6.32 26.41
N ALA A 178 -10.81 -6.88 26.49
CA ALA A 178 -10.56 -8.29 26.26
C ALA A 178 -11.08 -9.17 27.38
N ASP A 179 -11.02 -8.64 28.61
CA ASP A 179 -11.32 -9.35 29.86
C ASP A 179 -12.75 -9.07 30.39
N ALA A 180 -13.60 -8.41 29.56
CA ALA A 180 -14.95 -7.98 29.91
C ALA A 180 -16.05 -8.97 29.43
#